data_2b64776a01d1a2ae441955c71eceb0b1
#
_entry.id   2b64776a01d1a2ae441955c71eceb0b1
#
_cell.length_a   1.000
_cell.length_b   1.000
_cell.length_c   1.000
_cell.angle_alpha   90.00
_cell.angle_beta   90.00
_cell.angle_gamma   90.00
#
_symmetry.space_group_name_H-M   'P 1'
#
loop_
_entity.id
_entity.type
_entity.pdbx_description
1 polymer ?
#
loop_
_entity_poly.entity_id
_entity_poly.type
_entity_poly.pdbx_seq_one_letter_code
_entity_poly.pdbx_strand_id
1 'polypeptide(L)'
;MRITTRTWNNYIARLSRLNEAAGQKMREYIRLHGTDDTEALISYAYAVITRYGEGSAELACQMYDALAEAEGVLLPAAEPAATASYGEVARMVHATKDQNPENLPSGVSRLVKRAGADTTLHNAVRDGAEWAWVPHGDTCPFCITLASRGWQRASKKMLKGGHAEHIHSNCDCEFAVRFHSGTSVAGYDPEKYLRQYRAAGSDVNAMRRIDYAARKDAINAQKRAAYAVRKAEATLHSQRGSGGSSGQNGETVHRFLGKVDLNDAQQVEALKDSFCSNYASSKVENMMVITRNGEVYYMTDNNPRGVDCSYLDGKLKDSYNIHTHPPDTTQYSFSLDADIPAAFADGTRIMEAVDHKYRYRFVVPENITFEQWDRVRSDVQDHALLYMGERGMGVDDIEENELHVIIEETCKQLGVTSYSRWEVHK
;
A
#
# COMPACT_ATOMS: atom_id res chain seq x y z
N MET A 1 -11.63 -3.74 33.11
CA MET A 1 -10.53 -3.06 32.43
C MET A 1 -11.08 -2.01 31.45
N ARG A 2 -10.30 -1.00 31.07
CA ARG A 2 -10.67 -0.05 30.02
C ARG A 2 -9.58 -0.06 28.96
N ILE A 3 -9.93 -0.44 27.73
CA ILE A 3 -9.06 -0.31 26.57
C ILE A 3 -8.90 1.18 26.30
N THR A 4 -7.67 1.70 26.39
CA THR A 4 -7.43 3.14 26.24
C THR A 4 -7.63 3.58 24.79
N THR A 5 -7.97 4.86 24.59
CA THR A 5 -8.04 5.45 23.24
C THR A 5 -6.73 5.26 22.46
N ARG A 6 -5.58 5.40 23.13
CA ARG A 6 -4.27 5.22 22.52
C ARG A 6 -4.07 3.79 22.00
N THR A 7 -4.35 2.77 22.83
CA THR A 7 -4.23 1.36 22.43
C THR A 7 -5.15 1.04 21.25
N TRP A 8 -6.41 1.45 21.35
CA TRP A 8 -7.39 1.21 20.29
C TRP A 8 -7.02 1.92 18.99
N ASN A 9 -6.67 3.21 19.03
CA ASN A 9 -6.31 3.97 17.84
C ASN A 9 -5.02 3.43 17.19
N ASN A 10 -4.03 2.97 17.98
CA ASN A 10 -2.83 2.36 17.41
C ASN A 10 -3.17 1.08 16.66
N TYR A 11 -4.02 0.22 17.21
CA TYR A 11 -4.47 -0.99 16.54
C TYR A 11 -5.20 -0.68 15.23
N ILE A 12 -6.16 0.25 15.25
CA ILE A 12 -6.88 0.68 14.06
C ILE A 12 -5.93 1.26 13.02
N ALA A 13 -5.00 2.14 13.42
CA ALA A 13 -4.04 2.75 12.49
C ALA A 13 -3.13 1.71 11.80
N ARG A 14 -2.75 0.64 12.51
CA ARG A 14 -1.97 -0.46 11.90
C ARG A 14 -2.80 -1.23 10.88
N LEU A 15 -4.06 -1.58 11.20
CA LEU A 15 -4.96 -2.23 10.27
C LEU A 15 -5.26 -1.36 9.04
N SER A 16 -5.52 -0.05 9.25
CA SER A 16 -5.79 0.89 8.16
C SER A 16 -4.61 1.00 7.20
N ARG A 17 -3.38 1.05 7.70
CA ARG A 17 -2.17 1.04 6.85
C ARG A 17 -2.08 -0.21 5.98
N LEU A 18 -2.35 -1.41 6.52
CA LEU A 18 -2.36 -2.64 5.71
C LEU A 18 -3.43 -2.60 4.61
N ASN A 19 -4.63 -2.17 4.96
CA ASN A 19 -5.74 -2.07 4.01
C ASN A 19 -5.44 -1.07 2.90
N GLU A 20 -4.85 0.06 3.26
CA GLU A 20 -4.48 1.13 2.33
C GLU A 20 -3.33 0.71 1.42
N ALA A 21 -2.29 0.08 1.97
CA ALA A 21 -1.18 -0.46 1.20
C ALA A 21 -1.65 -1.51 0.17
N ALA A 22 -2.53 -2.44 0.57
CA ALA A 22 -3.11 -3.41 -0.36
C ALA A 22 -3.91 -2.74 -1.50
N GLY A 23 -4.72 -1.75 -1.16
CA GLY A 23 -5.45 -0.95 -2.16
C GLY A 23 -4.52 -0.17 -3.08
N GLN A 24 -3.41 0.35 -2.56
CA GLN A 24 -2.40 1.07 -3.34
C GLN A 24 -1.70 0.15 -4.33
N LYS A 25 -1.30 -1.06 -3.91
CA LYS A 25 -0.72 -2.08 -4.80
C LYS A 25 -1.64 -2.41 -5.96
N MET A 26 -2.94 -2.57 -5.69
CA MET A 26 -3.93 -2.82 -6.74
C MET A 26 -4.10 -1.63 -7.69
N ARG A 27 -4.09 -0.39 -7.19
CA ARG A 27 -4.13 0.83 -8.04
C ARG A 27 -2.90 0.90 -8.94
N GLU A 28 -1.72 0.61 -8.40
CA GLU A 28 -0.47 0.61 -9.13
C GLU A 28 -0.47 -0.43 -10.25
N TYR A 29 -0.90 -1.67 -9.94
CA TYR A 29 -1.02 -2.72 -10.94
C TYR A 29 -1.96 -2.32 -12.10
N ILE A 30 -3.15 -1.81 -11.79
CA ILE A 30 -4.12 -1.37 -12.81
C ILE A 30 -3.54 -0.24 -13.66
N ARG A 31 -2.81 0.69 -13.06
CA ARG A 31 -2.17 1.80 -13.77
C ARG A 31 -1.12 1.31 -14.79
N LEU A 32 -0.36 0.27 -14.44
CA LEU A 32 0.73 -0.27 -15.26
C LEU A 32 0.24 -1.25 -16.32
N HIS A 33 -0.69 -2.12 -15.97
CA HIS A 33 -1.10 -3.26 -16.80
C HIS A 33 -2.52 -3.16 -17.35
N GLY A 34 -3.29 -2.18 -16.89
CA GLY A 34 -4.71 -2.07 -17.24
C GLY A 34 -5.58 -3.15 -16.57
N THR A 35 -6.75 -3.39 -17.15
CA THR A 35 -7.72 -4.37 -16.63
C THR A 35 -8.17 -5.39 -17.67
N ASP A 36 -7.55 -5.43 -18.84
CA ASP A 36 -7.97 -6.27 -19.95
C ASP A 36 -7.67 -7.75 -19.71
N ASP A 37 -6.48 -8.08 -19.21
CA ASP A 37 -6.13 -9.44 -18.79
C ASP A 37 -6.74 -9.76 -17.42
N THR A 38 -7.92 -10.36 -17.46
CA THR A 38 -8.68 -10.68 -16.24
C THR A 38 -8.00 -11.76 -15.40
N GLU A 39 -7.32 -12.71 -16.02
CA GLU A 39 -6.66 -13.81 -15.28
C GLU A 39 -5.43 -13.29 -14.52
N ALA A 40 -4.59 -12.50 -15.15
CA ALA A 40 -3.47 -11.82 -14.50
C ALA A 40 -3.95 -10.89 -13.38
N LEU A 41 -5.05 -10.14 -13.61
CA LEU A 41 -5.66 -9.27 -12.63
C LEU A 41 -6.16 -10.02 -11.38
N ILE A 42 -6.80 -11.19 -11.57
CA ILE A 42 -7.26 -12.05 -10.47
C ILE A 42 -6.06 -12.60 -9.70
N SER A 43 -5.06 -13.10 -10.41
CA SER A 43 -3.85 -13.68 -9.80
C SER A 43 -3.11 -12.66 -8.95
N TYR A 44 -2.94 -11.44 -9.46
CA TYR A 44 -2.31 -10.36 -8.71
C TYR A 44 -3.14 -9.94 -7.49
N ALA A 45 -4.46 -9.74 -7.67
CA ALA A 45 -5.35 -9.40 -6.57
C ALA A 45 -5.35 -10.48 -5.47
N TYR A 46 -5.29 -11.76 -5.86
CA TYR A 46 -5.20 -12.87 -4.92
C TYR A 46 -3.92 -12.84 -4.11
N ALA A 47 -2.77 -12.64 -4.76
CA ALA A 47 -1.47 -12.53 -4.08
C ALA A 47 -1.47 -11.37 -3.07
N VAL A 48 -1.95 -10.18 -3.47
CA VAL A 48 -2.07 -9.02 -2.57
C VAL A 48 -3.00 -9.30 -1.40
N ILE A 49 -4.20 -9.87 -1.65
CA ILE A 49 -5.17 -10.15 -0.60
C ILE A 49 -4.64 -11.21 0.38
N THR A 50 -3.99 -12.25 -0.10
CA THR A 50 -3.38 -13.27 0.75
C THR A 50 -2.35 -12.64 1.67
N ARG A 51 -1.38 -11.94 1.11
CA ARG A 51 -0.27 -11.35 1.83
C ARG A 51 -0.72 -10.34 2.90
N TYR A 52 -1.49 -9.34 2.52
CA TYR A 52 -1.94 -8.30 3.45
C TYR A 52 -3.05 -8.80 4.38
N GLY A 53 -3.83 -9.78 3.95
CA GLY A 53 -4.83 -10.45 4.76
C GLY A 53 -4.23 -11.27 5.89
N GLU A 54 -3.12 -11.97 5.65
CA GLU A 54 -2.34 -12.66 6.69
C GLU A 54 -1.81 -11.67 7.71
N GLY A 55 -1.26 -10.52 7.28
CA GLY A 55 -0.83 -9.45 8.18
C GLY A 55 -1.99 -8.88 9.02
N SER A 56 -3.18 -8.71 8.41
CA SER A 56 -4.39 -8.25 9.11
C SER A 56 -4.87 -9.28 10.16
N ALA A 57 -4.83 -10.57 9.82
CA ALA A 57 -5.18 -11.66 10.73
C ALA A 57 -4.19 -11.76 11.91
N GLU A 58 -2.90 -11.61 11.65
CA GLU A 58 -1.87 -11.61 12.69
C GLU A 58 -2.03 -10.44 13.67
N LEU A 59 -2.30 -9.23 13.17
CA LEU A 59 -2.60 -8.09 14.03
C LEU A 59 -3.82 -8.32 14.92
N ALA A 60 -4.85 -8.97 14.37
CA ALA A 60 -6.03 -9.34 15.14
C ALA A 60 -5.73 -10.37 16.22
N CYS A 61 -4.87 -11.38 15.95
CA CYS A 61 -4.37 -12.32 16.95
C CYS A 61 -3.64 -11.60 18.07
N GLN A 62 -2.67 -10.74 17.74
CA GLN A 62 -1.90 -9.97 18.72
C GLN A 62 -2.80 -9.12 19.62
N MET A 63 -3.79 -8.44 19.05
CA MET A 63 -4.73 -7.64 19.84
C MET A 63 -5.61 -8.50 20.72
N TYR A 64 -6.07 -9.65 20.23
CA TYR A 64 -6.89 -10.59 20.96
C TYR A 64 -6.15 -11.16 22.18
N ASP A 65 -4.93 -11.67 21.98
CA ASP A 65 -4.09 -12.23 23.03
C ASP A 65 -3.70 -11.17 24.08
N ALA A 66 -3.35 -9.97 23.64
CA ALA A 66 -3.05 -8.85 24.53
C ALA A 66 -4.26 -8.45 25.40
N LEU A 67 -5.49 -8.55 24.87
CA LEU A 67 -6.70 -8.31 25.65
C LEU A 67 -6.96 -9.42 26.66
N ALA A 68 -6.78 -10.69 26.28
CA ALA A 68 -6.93 -11.83 27.18
C ALA A 68 -5.93 -11.75 28.35
N GLU A 69 -4.67 -11.46 28.05
CA GLU A 69 -3.62 -11.25 29.06
C GLU A 69 -3.97 -10.10 30.01
N ALA A 70 -4.35 -8.95 29.46
CA ALA A 70 -4.69 -7.76 30.25
C ALA A 70 -5.94 -7.94 31.12
N GLU A 71 -6.86 -8.83 30.73
CA GLU A 71 -8.02 -9.22 31.54
C GLU A 71 -7.73 -10.42 32.49
N GLY A 72 -6.51 -10.98 32.45
CA GLY A 72 -6.11 -12.10 33.27
C GLY A 72 -6.81 -13.41 32.91
N VAL A 73 -7.21 -13.58 31.66
CA VAL A 73 -7.91 -14.76 31.16
C VAL A 73 -6.90 -15.70 30.50
N LEU A 74 -6.84 -16.95 30.95
CA LEU A 74 -5.98 -17.98 30.36
C LEU A 74 -6.71 -18.65 29.22
N LEU A 75 -6.27 -18.38 27.99
CA LEU A 75 -6.83 -18.92 26.75
C LEU A 75 -5.72 -19.53 25.88
N PRO A 76 -6.07 -20.46 24.98
CA PRO A 76 -5.17 -20.79 23.87
C PRO A 76 -4.83 -19.55 23.07
N ALA A 77 -3.63 -19.48 22.51
CA ALA A 77 -3.25 -18.39 21.60
C ALA A 77 -4.30 -18.20 20.50
N ALA A 78 -4.50 -16.97 20.09
CA ALA A 78 -5.41 -16.67 18.99
C ALA A 78 -4.92 -17.31 17.69
N GLU A 79 -5.85 -17.83 16.91
CA GLU A 79 -5.57 -18.47 15.63
C GLU A 79 -6.00 -17.55 14.48
N PRO A 80 -5.15 -17.32 13.47
CA PRO A 80 -5.52 -16.50 12.34
C PRO A 80 -6.59 -17.18 11.48
N ALA A 81 -7.59 -16.42 11.03
CA ALA A 81 -8.55 -16.91 10.06
C ALA A 81 -7.91 -16.98 8.67
N ALA A 82 -8.41 -17.88 7.84
CA ALA A 82 -7.98 -17.96 6.45
C ALA A 82 -8.33 -16.68 5.69
N THR A 83 -7.45 -16.26 4.78
CA THR A 83 -7.71 -15.18 3.84
C THR A 83 -8.76 -15.59 2.80
N ALA A 84 -9.19 -14.64 1.97
CA ALA A 84 -10.15 -14.94 0.90
C ALA A 84 -9.59 -15.99 -0.08
N SER A 85 -10.41 -16.97 -0.44
CA SER A 85 -10.03 -17.99 -1.42
C SER A 85 -9.90 -17.40 -2.83
N TYR A 86 -9.10 -18.06 -3.69
CA TYR A 86 -8.96 -17.64 -5.09
C TYR A 86 -10.33 -17.46 -5.78
N GLY A 87 -11.29 -18.37 -5.54
CA GLY A 87 -12.63 -18.28 -6.11
C GLY A 87 -13.43 -17.06 -5.61
N GLU A 88 -13.24 -16.62 -4.37
CA GLU A 88 -13.86 -15.39 -3.85
C GLU A 88 -13.24 -14.15 -4.48
N VAL A 89 -11.91 -14.13 -4.62
CA VAL A 89 -11.21 -13.03 -5.29
C VAL A 89 -11.62 -12.94 -6.75
N ALA A 90 -11.70 -14.06 -7.46
CA ALA A 90 -12.16 -14.09 -8.84
C ALA A 90 -13.57 -13.52 -8.98
N ARG A 91 -14.52 -13.93 -8.12
CA ARG A 91 -15.88 -13.37 -8.11
C ARG A 91 -15.89 -11.87 -7.84
N MET A 92 -15.07 -11.39 -6.90
CA MET A 92 -14.95 -9.97 -6.59
C MET A 92 -14.40 -9.19 -7.78
N VAL A 93 -13.35 -9.70 -8.44
CA VAL A 93 -12.74 -9.04 -9.59
C VAL A 93 -13.73 -8.97 -10.75
N HIS A 94 -14.37 -10.08 -11.14
CA HIS A 94 -15.36 -10.07 -12.20
C HIS A 94 -16.51 -9.10 -11.92
N ALA A 95 -17.15 -9.20 -10.74
CA ALA A 95 -18.26 -8.33 -10.39
C ALA A 95 -17.88 -6.83 -10.36
N THR A 96 -16.63 -6.51 -9.99
CA THR A 96 -16.20 -5.12 -9.87
C THR A 96 -15.68 -4.56 -11.19
N LYS A 97 -14.90 -5.36 -11.95
CA LYS A 97 -14.32 -4.96 -13.23
C LYS A 97 -15.41 -4.58 -14.24
N ASP A 98 -16.47 -5.40 -14.35
CA ASP A 98 -17.55 -5.21 -15.33
C ASP A 98 -18.43 -4.00 -15.01
N GLN A 99 -18.52 -3.60 -13.73
CA GLN A 99 -19.34 -2.47 -13.30
C GLN A 99 -18.55 -1.17 -13.19
N ASN A 100 -17.45 -1.19 -12.47
CA ASN A 100 -16.56 -0.06 -12.24
C ASN A 100 -15.17 -0.53 -11.79
N PRO A 101 -14.21 -0.67 -12.71
CA PRO A 101 -12.85 -1.14 -12.39
C PRO A 101 -12.10 -0.25 -11.38
N GLU A 102 -12.46 1.05 -11.27
CA GLU A 102 -11.89 1.95 -10.26
C GLU A 102 -12.19 1.51 -8.82
N ASN A 103 -13.14 0.62 -8.61
CA ASN A 103 -13.46 0.07 -7.29
C ASN A 103 -12.69 -1.21 -6.94
N LEU A 104 -11.86 -1.75 -7.84
CA LEU A 104 -11.05 -2.94 -7.56
C LEU A 104 -10.13 -2.77 -6.34
N PRO A 105 -9.39 -1.65 -6.19
CA PRO A 105 -8.59 -1.41 -4.99
C PRO A 105 -9.39 -1.47 -3.69
N SER A 106 -10.60 -0.90 -3.71
CA SER A 106 -11.51 -0.94 -2.56
C SER A 106 -12.00 -2.36 -2.26
N GLY A 107 -12.23 -3.17 -3.30
CA GLY A 107 -12.57 -4.59 -3.16
C GLY A 107 -11.45 -5.39 -2.51
N VAL A 108 -10.20 -5.16 -2.93
CA VAL A 108 -9.00 -5.76 -2.35
C VAL A 108 -8.86 -5.37 -0.87
N SER A 109 -8.87 -4.07 -0.54
CA SER A 109 -8.80 -3.58 0.84
C SER A 109 -9.88 -4.20 1.74
N ARG A 110 -11.10 -4.37 1.23
CA ARG A 110 -12.20 -4.99 1.97
C ARG A 110 -11.91 -6.46 2.32
N LEU A 111 -11.35 -7.23 1.39
CA LEU A 111 -11.03 -8.65 1.64
C LEU A 111 -9.85 -8.80 2.60
N VAL A 112 -8.87 -7.90 2.55
CA VAL A 112 -7.77 -7.83 3.53
C VAL A 112 -8.33 -7.54 4.93
N LYS A 113 -9.16 -6.52 5.07
CA LYS A 113 -9.78 -6.16 6.35
C LYS A 113 -10.63 -7.30 6.92
N ARG A 114 -11.34 -8.05 6.06
CA ARG A 114 -12.16 -9.17 6.47
C ARG A 114 -11.36 -10.26 7.17
N ALA A 115 -10.13 -10.53 6.74
CA ALA A 115 -9.28 -11.54 7.38
C ALA A 115 -9.01 -11.24 8.87
N GLY A 116 -8.72 -9.99 9.23
CA GLY A 116 -8.58 -9.57 10.63
C GLY A 116 -9.89 -9.65 11.40
N ALA A 117 -10.98 -9.20 10.80
CA ALA A 117 -12.31 -9.26 11.42
C ALA A 117 -12.78 -10.70 11.67
N ASP A 118 -12.60 -11.60 10.70
CA ASP A 118 -12.91 -13.02 10.84
C ASP A 118 -12.04 -13.67 11.93
N THR A 119 -10.76 -13.31 12.01
CA THR A 119 -9.85 -13.76 13.07
C THR A 119 -10.39 -13.40 14.46
N THR A 120 -10.75 -12.13 14.65
CA THR A 120 -11.33 -11.67 15.92
C THR A 120 -12.61 -12.42 16.26
N LEU A 121 -13.52 -12.58 15.31
CA LEU A 121 -14.81 -13.24 15.51
C LEU A 121 -14.68 -14.75 15.76
N HIS A 122 -13.81 -15.46 15.03
CA HIS A 122 -13.59 -16.90 15.22
C HIS A 122 -13.05 -17.21 16.61
N ASN A 123 -12.03 -16.46 17.05
CA ASN A 123 -11.48 -16.61 18.39
C ASN A 123 -12.52 -16.24 19.47
N ALA A 124 -13.29 -15.17 19.28
CA ALA A 124 -14.35 -14.80 20.21
C ALA A 124 -15.44 -15.88 20.34
N VAL A 125 -15.78 -16.57 19.24
CA VAL A 125 -16.72 -17.70 19.27
C VAL A 125 -16.12 -18.93 19.95
N ARG A 126 -14.84 -19.24 19.68
CA ARG A 126 -14.11 -20.33 20.33
C ARG A 126 -14.13 -20.19 21.85
N ASP A 127 -13.86 -18.98 22.32
CA ASP A 127 -13.63 -18.69 23.74
C ASP A 127 -14.89 -18.17 24.46
N GLY A 128 -16.00 -17.99 23.75
CA GLY A 128 -17.26 -17.51 24.31
C GLY A 128 -17.21 -16.06 24.79
N ALA A 129 -16.32 -15.25 24.19
CA ALA A 129 -16.18 -13.83 24.50
C ALA A 129 -17.40 -13.01 24.06
N GLU A 130 -17.51 -11.79 24.58
CA GLU A 130 -18.42 -10.79 24.02
C GLU A 130 -17.69 -9.92 23.01
N TRP A 131 -18.41 -9.44 22.02
CA TRP A 131 -17.90 -8.57 20.98
C TRP A 131 -18.81 -7.37 20.77
N ALA A 132 -18.23 -6.28 20.25
CA ALA A 132 -18.98 -5.10 19.81
C ALA A 132 -18.38 -4.51 18.54
N TRP A 133 -19.22 -3.91 17.72
CA TRP A 133 -18.76 -3.09 16.60
C TRP A 133 -18.41 -1.71 17.12
N VAL A 134 -17.14 -1.33 17.07
CA VAL A 134 -16.63 -0.06 17.58
C VAL A 134 -16.34 0.86 16.41
N PRO A 135 -17.14 1.92 16.24
CA PRO A 135 -16.91 2.92 15.21
C PRO A 135 -15.62 3.71 15.43
N HIS A 136 -14.96 4.04 14.35
CA HIS A 136 -13.80 4.91 14.33
C HIS A 136 -13.93 5.94 13.21
N GLY A 137 -13.50 7.18 13.46
CA GLY A 137 -13.56 8.25 12.46
C GLY A 137 -14.99 8.62 12.02
N ASP A 138 -15.15 8.90 10.73
CA ASP A 138 -16.43 9.27 10.14
C ASP A 138 -17.33 8.05 9.93
N THR A 139 -18.26 7.87 10.82
CA THR A 139 -19.06 6.63 10.95
C THR A 139 -20.30 6.66 10.06
N CYS A 140 -20.39 5.76 9.11
CA CYS A 140 -21.54 5.63 8.21
C CYS A 140 -22.80 5.08 8.93
N PRO A 141 -24.01 5.29 8.37
CA PRO A 141 -25.27 4.82 8.95
C PRO A 141 -25.32 3.33 9.26
N PHE A 142 -24.69 2.50 8.43
CA PHE A 142 -24.61 1.05 8.66
C PHE A 142 -23.79 0.74 9.93
N CYS A 143 -22.62 1.36 10.08
CA CYS A 143 -21.79 1.18 11.27
C CYS A 143 -22.45 1.72 12.54
N ILE A 144 -23.20 2.83 12.46
CA ILE A 144 -24.01 3.34 13.57
C ILE A 144 -25.06 2.29 14.00
N THR A 145 -25.74 1.66 13.02
CA THR A 145 -26.70 0.58 13.29
C THR A 145 -26.07 -0.62 13.98
N LEU A 146 -24.88 -1.04 13.55
CA LEU A 146 -24.16 -2.14 14.21
C LEU A 146 -23.68 -1.73 15.62
N ALA A 147 -23.10 -0.55 15.77
CA ALA A 147 -22.61 -0.04 17.05
C ALA A 147 -23.72 0.14 18.09
N SER A 148 -24.95 0.44 17.64
CA SER A 148 -26.12 0.60 18.51
C SER A 148 -26.53 -0.68 19.21
N ARG A 149 -26.07 -1.85 18.73
CA ARG A 149 -26.38 -3.16 19.36
C ARG A 149 -25.56 -3.41 20.65
N GLY A 150 -24.51 -2.62 20.87
CA GLY A 150 -23.65 -2.77 22.03
C GLY A 150 -22.88 -4.10 22.03
N TRP A 151 -22.51 -4.54 23.22
CA TRP A 151 -21.80 -5.79 23.45
C TRP A 151 -22.75 -7.00 23.31
N GLN A 152 -22.33 -7.97 22.52
CA GLN A 152 -23.07 -9.18 22.23
C GLN A 152 -22.20 -10.41 22.46
N ARG A 153 -22.81 -11.50 22.96
CA ARG A 153 -22.10 -12.76 23.13
C ARG A 153 -21.80 -13.39 21.75
N ALA A 154 -20.55 -13.77 21.55
CA ALA A 154 -20.15 -14.45 20.34
C ALA A 154 -20.79 -15.85 20.25
N SER A 155 -21.24 -16.23 19.06
CA SER A 155 -21.92 -17.50 18.81
C SER A 155 -21.65 -18.01 17.40
N LYS A 156 -21.72 -19.33 17.19
CA LYS A 156 -21.58 -19.95 15.85
C LYS A 156 -22.62 -19.44 14.83
N LYS A 157 -23.78 -18.98 15.30
CA LYS A 157 -24.81 -18.38 14.42
C LYS A 157 -24.33 -17.06 13.82
N MET A 158 -23.51 -16.33 14.56
CA MET A 158 -22.95 -15.06 14.14
C MET A 158 -21.97 -15.24 12.96
N LEU A 159 -21.11 -16.27 13.00
CA LEU A 159 -20.20 -16.57 11.90
C LEU A 159 -20.97 -16.93 10.61
N LYS A 160 -22.09 -17.63 10.73
CA LYS A 160 -22.95 -17.96 9.58
C LYS A 160 -23.75 -16.77 9.06
N GLY A 161 -23.90 -15.72 9.85
CA GLY A 161 -24.62 -14.50 9.46
C GLY A 161 -23.78 -13.52 8.64
N GLY A 162 -22.54 -13.85 8.30
CA GLY A 162 -21.69 -13.06 7.41
C GLY A 162 -21.39 -11.65 7.93
N HIS A 163 -21.26 -11.45 9.27
CA HIS A 163 -21.04 -10.11 9.83
C HIS A 163 -19.78 -9.43 9.27
N ALA A 164 -18.71 -10.20 9.05
CA ALA A 164 -17.48 -9.69 8.43
C ALA A 164 -17.62 -9.50 6.91
N GLU A 165 -18.57 -10.16 6.26
CA GLU A 165 -18.81 -10.00 4.80
C GLU A 165 -19.40 -8.64 4.44
N HIS A 166 -20.02 -7.94 5.40
CA HIS A 166 -20.63 -6.63 5.19
C HIS A 166 -19.69 -5.45 5.54
N ILE A 167 -18.41 -5.72 5.80
CA ILE A 167 -17.41 -4.70 6.08
C ILE A 167 -17.21 -3.83 4.83
N HIS A 168 -17.18 -2.51 5.05
CA HIS A 168 -16.89 -1.54 3.98
C HIS A 168 -15.37 -1.37 3.82
N SER A 169 -14.90 -1.17 2.60
CA SER A 169 -13.50 -0.90 2.30
C SER A 169 -12.96 0.39 2.95
N ASN A 170 -13.79 1.43 2.99
CA ASN A 170 -13.39 2.77 3.44
C ASN A 170 -13.90 3.06 4.87
N CYS A 171 -13.92 2.07 5.75
CA CYS A 171 -14.43 2.20 7.10
C CYS A 171 -13.41 1.66 8.10
N ASP A 172 -12.94 2.51 9.01
CA ASP A 172 -12.00 2.15 10.07
C ASP A 172 -12.68 1.56 11.32
N CYS A 173 -13.99 1.29 11.25
CA CYS A 173 -14.71 0.62 12.31
C CYS A 173 -14.27 -0.85 12.40
N GLU A 174 -14.15 -1.38 13.64
CA GLU A 174 -13.60 -2.71 13.87
C GLU A 174 -14.31 -3.45 15.00
N PHE A 175 -14.16 -4.76 15.06
CA PHE A 175 -14.64 -5.58 16.16
C PHE A 175 -13.72 -5.43 17.38
N ALA A 176 -14.30 -5.08 18.52
CA ALA A 176 -13.66 -5.21 19.81
C ALA A 176 -14.19 -6.44 20.53
N VAL A 177 -13.35 -7.08 21.34
CA VAL A 177 -13.72 -8.22 22.19
C VAL A 177 -13.51 -7.87 23.65
N ARG A 178 -14.25 -8.55 24.52
CA ARG A 178 -14.04 -8.55 25.98
C ARG A 178 -14.39 -9.89 26.57
N PHE A 179 -13.72 -10.23 27.64
CA PHE A 179 -13.95 -11.49 28.39
C PHE A 179 -14.73 -11.22 29.67
N HIS A 180 -14.68 -10.00 30.19
CA HIS A 180 -15.43 -9.56 31.35
C HIS A 180 -16.36 -8.38 31.00
N SER A 181 -17.60 -8.44 31.52
CA SER A 181 -18.63 -7.41 31.24
C SER A 181 -18.22 -5.99 31.69
N GLY A 182 -17.29 -5.88 32.62
CA GLY A 182 -16.74 -4.60 33.09
C GLY A 182 -15.71 -3.96 32.15
N THR A 183 -15.29 -4.64 31.08
CA THR A 183 -14.35 -4.08 30.11
C THR A 183 -15.08 -3.21 29.09
N SER A 184 -14.48 -2.07 28.78
CA SER A 184 -15.00 -1.09 27.81
C SER A 184 -13.88 -0.56 26.91
N VAL A 185 -14.27 -0.10 25.72
CA VAL A 185 -13.38 0.63 24.81
C VAL A 185 -13.61 2.13 25.03
N ALA A 186 -12.53 2.87 25.23
CA ALA A 186 -12.61 4.32 25.43
C ALA A 186 -13.21 5.02 24.20
N GLY A 187 -14.22 5.86 24.42
CA GLY A 187 -14.93 6.56 23.34
C GLY A 187 -16.08 5.76 22.71
N TYR A 188 -16.24 4.48 23.02
CA TYR A 188 -17.38 3.70 22.58
C TYR A 188 -18.54 3.83 23.56
N ASP A 189 -19.65 4.41 23.11
CA ASP A 189 -20.91 4.54 23.83
C ASP A 189 -22.05 4.00 22.95
N PRO A 190 -22.48 2.74 23.14
CA PRO A 190 -23.54 2.14 22.34
C PRO A 190 -24.89 2.88 22.49
N GLU A 191 -25.16 3.51 23.63
CA GLU A 191 -26.37 4.27 23.85
C GLU A 191 -26.43 5.54 22.98
N LYS A 192 -25.28 6.17 22.71
CA LYS A 192 -25.18 7.27 21.75
C LYS A 192 -25.66 6.83 20.37
N TYR A 193 -25.16 5.70 19.90
CA TYR A 193 -25.50 5.15 18.58
C TYR A 193 -26.96 4.64 18.54
N LEU A 194 -27.46 4.08 19.62
CA LEU A 194 -28.84 3.66 19.76
C LEU A 194 -29.80 4.86 19.69
N ARG A 195 -29.47 5.97 20.34
CA ARG A 195 -30.26 7.21 20.22
C ARG A 195 -30.30 7.73 18.78
N GLN A 196 -29.17 7.72 18.07
CA GLN A 196 -29.10 8.10 16.65
C GLN A 196 -29.97 7.17 15.77
N TYR A 197 -29.87 5.86 15.97
CA TYR A 197 -30.67 4.89 15.25
C TYR A 197 -32.16 5.06 15.49
N ARG A 198 -32.57 5.24 16.74
CA ARG A 198 -33.99 5.47 17.09
C ARG A 198 -34.52 6.81 16.56
N ALA A 199 -33.71 7.84 16.53
CA ALA A 199 -34.10 9.14 15.97
C ALA A 199 -34.40 9.06 14.46
N ALA A 200 -33.83 8.10 13.76
CA ALA A 200 -34.11 7.79 12.35
C ALA A 200 -35.24 6.74 12.19
N GLY A 201 -36.06 6.52 13.21
CA GLY A 201 -37.16 5.55 13.18
C GLY A 201 -36.72 4.08 13.21
N SER A 202 -35.51 3.81 13.70
CA SER A 202 -34.89 2.46 13.71
C SER A 202 -34.80 1.83 12.30
N ASP A 203 -34.58 2.68 11.29
CA ASP A 203 -34.43 2.29 9.88
C ASP A 203 -33.09 2.79 9.33
N VAL A 204 -32.24 1.85 8.92
CA VAL A 204 -30.92 2.16 8.33
C VAL A 204 -31.04 2.92 7.01
N ASN A 205 -32.10 2.69 6.23
CA ASN A 205 -32.31 3.42 4.98
C ASN A 205 -32.76 4.86 5.24
N ALA A 206 -33.55 5.09 6.31
CA ALA A 206 -33.85 6.45 6.76
C ALA A 206 -32.58 7.17 7.21
N MET A 207 -31.71 6.52 7.99
CA MET A 207 -30.39 7.09 8.35
C MET A 207 -29.56 7.43 7.11
N ARG A 208 -29.51 6.55 6.12
CA ARG A 208 -28.79 6.80 4.85
C ARG A 208 -29.33 8.01 4.10
N ARG A 209 -30.67 8.20 4.09
CA ARG A 209 -31.30 9.39 3.46
C ARG A 209 -30.91 10.66 4.20
N ILE A 210 -30.91 10.64 5.54
CA ILE A 210 -30.52 11.79 6.37
C ILE A 210 -29.03 12.12 6.16
N ASP A 211 -28.16 11.12 6.23
CA ASP A 211 -26.72 11.29 6.00
C ASP A 211 -26.43 11.82 4.58
N TYR A 212 -27.07 11.24 3.56
CA TYR A 212 -26.94 11.72 2.19
C TYR A 212 -27.42 13.17 2.03
N ALA A 213 -28.54 13.54 2.64
CA ALA A 213 -29.05 14.90 2.56
C ALA A 213 -28.09 15.90 3.20
N ALA A 214 -27.46 15.54 4.33
CA ALA A 214 -26.48 16.37 5.00
C ALA A 214 -25.18 16.55 4.21
N ARG A 215 -24.77 15.55 3.44
CA ARG A 215 -23.52 15.54 2.67
C ARG A 215 -23.68 15.82 1.18
N LYS A 216 -24.91 15.97 0.71
CA LYS A 216 -25.24 16.06 -0.72
C LYS A 216 -24.43 17.10 -1.48
N ASP A 217 -24.25 18.28 -0.91
CA ASP A 217 -23.54 19.37 -1.58
C ASP A 217 -22.03 19.06 -1.68
N ALA A 218 -21.43 18.51 -0.63
CA ALA A 218 -20.03 18.06 -0.65
C ALA A 218 -19.83 16.90 -1.62
N ILE A 219 -20.72 15.89 -1.62
CA ILE A 219 -20.69 14.76 -2.56
C ILE A 219 -20.81 15.26 -4.01
N ASN A 220 -21.72 16.19 -4.27
CA ASN A 220 -21.89 16.75 -5.61
C ASN A 220 -20.70 17.60 -6.04
N ALA A 221 -20.06 18.34 -5.12
CA ALA A 221 -18.84 19.09 -5.40
C ALA A 221 -17.69 18.13 -5.76
N GLN A 222 -17.52 17.06 -5.00
CA GLN A 222 -16.50 16.04 -5.26
C GLN A 222 -16.74 15.32 -6.60
N LYS A 223 -17.99 14.95 -6.92
CA LYS A 223 -18.35 14.37 -8.23
C LYS A 223 -18.06 15.31 -9.39
N ARG A 224 -18.36 16.62 -9.23
CA ARG A 224 -18.03 17.64 -10.26
C ARG A 224 -16.53 17.77 -10.46
N ALA A 225 -15.74 17.77 -9.38
CA ALA A 225 -14.29 17.82 -9.46
C ALA A 225 -13.72 16.57 -10.16
N ALA A 226 -14.16 15.37 -9.78
CA ALA A 226 -13.76 14.12 -10.42
C ALA A 226 -14.17 14.04 -11.91
N TYR A 227 -15.36 14.56 -12.26
CA TYR A 227 -15.79 14.65 -13.64
C TYR A 227 -14.94 15.64 -14.44
N ALA A 228 -14.57 16.77 -13.85
CA ALA A 228 -13.70 17.77 -14.50
C ALA A 228 -12.30 17.20 -14.78
N VAL A 229 -11.73 16.44 -13.84
CA VAL A 229 -10.45 15.72 -14.02
C VAL A 229 -10.58 14.72 -15.17
N ARG A 230 -11.56 13.81 -15.13
CA ARG A 230 -11.78 12.83 -16.21
C ARG A 230 -12.03 13.46 -17.57
N LYS A 231 -12.76 14.56 -17.63
CA LYS A 231 -12.99 15.31 -18.86
C LYS A 231 -11.70 15.92 -19.38
N ALA A 232 -10.86 16.47 -18.52
CA ALA A 232 -9.55 17.01 -18.88
C ALA A 232 -8.64 15.88 -19.40
N GLU A 233 -8.60 14.73 -18.76
CA GLU A 233 -7.87 13.53 -19.18
C GLU A 233 -8.37 13.01 -20.54
N ALA A 234 -9.69 12.91 -20.75
CA ALA A 234 -10.28 12.49 -22.01
C ALA A 234 -9.99 13.50 -23.14
N THR A 235 -9.97 14.79 -22.85
CA THR A 235 -9.59 15.83 -23.83
C THR A 235 -8.11 15.72 -24.20
N LEU A 236 -7.24 15.41 -23.23
CA LEU A 236 -5.83 15.13 -23.46
C LEU A 236 -5.63 13.86 -24.30
N HIS A 237 -6.42 12.80 -24.04
CA HIS A 237 -6.40 11.57 -24.85
C HIS A 237 -6.87 11.79 -26.30
N SER A 238 -7.91 12.58 -26.50
CA SER A 238 -8.40 12.90 -27.86
C SER A 238 -7.45 13.80 -28.65
N GLN A 239 -6.66 14.63 -27.98
CA GLN A 239 -5.62 15.44 -28.57
C GLN A 239 -4.32 14.69 -28.87
N ARG A 240 -4.08 13.54 -28.19
CA ARG A 240 -2.94 12.63 -28.46
C ARG A 240 -3.06 11.83 -29.75
N GLY A 241 -4.21 11.83 -30.41
CA GLY A 241 -4.43 11.21 -31.75
C GLY A 241 -3.83 11.96 -32.93
N SER A 242 -3.24 13.13 -32.75
CA SER A 242 -2.58 13.89 -33.82
C SER A 242 -1.41 14.72 -33.25
N GLY A 243 -0.25 14.09 -33.15
CA GLY A 243 1.04 14.80 -32.98
C GLY A 243 1.50 14.94 -31.52
N GLY A 244 2.65 14.37 -31.24
CA GLY A 244 3.68 14.80 -30.27
C GLY A 244 3.24 15.10 -28.84
N SER A 245 3.62 14.22 -27.94
CA SER A 245 3.70 14.38 -26.49
C SER A 245 4.08 15.80 -26.03
N SER A 246 3.20 16.45 -25.24
CA SER A 246 3.59 17.42 -24.23
C SER A 246 2.66 17.32 -23.03
N GLY A 247 3.13 16.61 -21.99
CA GLY A 247 2.49 16.58 -20.67
C GLY A 247 2.60 17.98 -20.04
N GLN A 248 1.49 18.49 -19.51
CA GLN A 248 1.47 19.69 -18.68
C GLN A 248 1.95 19.35 -17.26
N ASN A 249 3.25 19.34 -17.09
CA ASN A 249 3.93 19.64 -15.83
C ASN A 249 5.22 20.31 -16.26
N GLY A 250 5.65 21.36 -15.64
CA GLY A 250 6.75 22.25 -15.92
C GLY A 250 7.71 21.86 -17.06
N GLU A 251 8.45 22.80 -17.55
CA GLU A 251 9.35 22.62 -18.68
C GLU A 251 10.31 21.45 -18.44
N THR A 252 10.32 20.44 -19.34
CA THR A 252 11.33 19.37 -19.35
C THR A 252 12.71 19.98 -19.46
N VAL A 253 13.61 19.63 -18.56
CA VAL A 253 14.99 20.14 -18.53
C VAL A 253 15.94 18.99 -18.83
N HIS A 254 16.68 19.11 -19.94
CA HIS A 254 17.83 18.26 -20.24
C HIS A 254 19.06 19.11 -20.31
N ARG A 255 20.07 18.81 -19.50
CA ARG A 255 21.29 19.63 -19.41
C ARG A 255 22.53 18.78 -19.42
N PHE A 256 23.41 19.03 -20.38
CA PHE A 256 24.77 18.51 -20.34
C PHE A 256 25.59 19.33 -19.33
N LEU A 257 26.19 18.67 -18.36
CA LEU A 257 26.96 19.30 -17.28
C LEU A 257 28.47 19.30 -17.51
N GLY A 258 28.96 18.51 -18.46
CA GLY A 258 30.38 18.36 -18.75
C GLY A 258 30.85 16.93 -18.72
N LYS A 259 32.14 16.71 -18.46
CA LYS A 259 32.75 15.38 -18.36
C LYS A 259 33.47 15.20 -17.04
N VAL A 260 33.44 13.95 -16.56
CA VAL A 260 34.17 13.48 -15.37
C VAL A 260 35.13 12.38 -15.79
N ASP A 261 36.29 12.30 -15.12
CA ASP A 261 37.15 11.14 -15.28
C ASP A 261 36.65 9.97 -14.46
N LEU A 262 36.21 8.91 -15.12
CA LEU A 262 35.68 7.71 -14.49
C LEU A 262 36.73 6.94 -13.68
N ASN A 263 38.02 7.19 -13.88
CA ASN A 263 39.09 6.60 -13.07
C ASN A 263 39.33 7.39 -11.77
N ASP A 264 38.81 8.61 -11.66
CA ASP A 264 38.81 9.40 -10.43
C ASP A 264 37.53 9.11 -9.64
N ALA A 265 37.58 8.03 -8.84
CA ALA A 265 36.45 7.63 -8.01
C ALA A 265 36.01 8.74 -7.02
N GLN A 266 36.93 9.57 -6.55
CA GLN A 266 36.62 10.67 -5.63
C GLN A 266 35.80 11.76 -6.34
N GLN A 267 36.15 12.09 -7.58
CA GLN A 267 35.37 13.05 -8.39
C GLN A 267 33.98 12.54 -8.69
N VAL A 268 33.84 11.26 -9.05
CA VAL A 268 32.54 10.64 -9.33
C VAL A 268 31.65 10.64 -8.08
N GLU A 269 32.17 10.22 -6.92
CA GLU A 269 31.39 10.22 -5.68
C GLU A 269 31.03 11.64 -5.23
N ALA A 270 31.94 12.60 -5.30
CA ALA A 270 31.66 14.01 -4.97
C ALA A 270 30.53 14.60 -5.83
N LEU A 271 30.49 14.22 -7.12
CA LEU A 271 29.41 14.63 -8.03
C LEU A 271 28.05 14.03 -7.62
N LYS A 272 28.02 12.75 -7.26
CA LYS A 272 26.83 12.07 -6.79
C LYS A 272 26.35 12.62 -5.43
N ASP A 273 27.26 12.88 -4.51
CA ASP A 273 26.94 13.50 -3.21
C ASP A 273 26.39 14.91 -3.37
N SER A 274 26.92 15.68 -4.31
CA SER A 274 26.36 16.98 -4.67
C SER A 274 24.95 16.87 -5.23
N PHE A 275 24.67 15.88 -6.07
CA PHE A 275 23.32 15.61 -6.57
C PHE A 275 22.37 15.25 -5.41
N CYS A 276 22.75 14.33 -4.54
CA CYS A 276 21.96 13.95 -3.37
C CYS A 276 21.64 15.15 -2.48
N SER A 277 22.67 15.96 -2.15
CA SER A 277 22.50 17.13 -1.29
C SER A 277 21.55 18.19 -1.87
N ASN A 278 21.54 18.32 -3.21
CA ASN A 278 20.68 19.30 -3.88
C ASN A 278 19.25 18.83 -4.08
N TYR A 279 19.03 17.53 -4.26
CA TYR A 279 17.77 17.03 -4.80
C TYR A 279 17.05 15.96 -3.94
N ALA A 280 17.66 15.40 -2.87
CA ALA A 280 17.05 14.35 -2.05
C ALA A 280 15.67 14.72 -1.44
N SER A 281 15.40 16.00 -1.23
CA SER A 281 14.10 16.50 -0.74
C SER A 281 13.25 17.15 -1.82
N SER A 282 13.57 16.92 -3.10
CA SER A 282 12.81 17.47 -4.23
C SER A 282 11.39 16.88 -4.26
N LYS A 283 10.42 17.70 -4.67
CA LYS A 283 9.02 17.26 -4.89
C LYS A 283 8.78 16.65 -6.26
N VAL A 284 9.77 16.72 -7.14
CA VAL A 284 9.76 16.13 -8.47
C VAL A 284 10.98 15.24 -8.62
N GLU A 285 10.87 14.25 -9.48
CA GLU A 285 11.97 13.36 -9.76
C GLU A 285 13.03 14.08 -10.59
N ASN A 286 14.27 13.91 -10.18
CA ASN A 286 15.46 14.43 -10.85
C ASN A 286 16.38 13.25 -11.15
N MET A 287 17.10 13.30 -12.24
CA MET A 287 18.03 12.26 -12.63
C MET A 287 19.35 12.84 -13.09
N MET A 288 20.44 12.22 -12.71
CA MET A 288 21.76 12.46 -13.25
C MET A 288 22.31 11.16 -13.83
N VAL A 289 22.83 11.27 -15.05
CA VAL A 289 23.45 10.14 -15.76
C VAL A 289 24.89 10.47 -16.05
N ILE A 290 25.80 9.54 -15.71
CA ILE A 290 27.21 9.57 -16.12
C ILE A 290 27.37 8.43 -17.11
N THR A 291 27.59 8.77 -18.38
CA THR A 291 27.76 7.76 -19.43
C THR A 291 29.08 7.02 -19.30
N ARG A 292 29.24 5.91 -19.98
CA ARG A 292 30.50 5.14 -20.07
C ARG A 292 31.71 5.94 -20.55
N ASN A 293 31.46 7.11 -21.19
CA ASN A 293 32.51 8.00 -21.68
C ASN A 293 32.75 9.20 -20.74
N GLY A 294 32.16 9.17 -19.51
CA GLY A 294 32.30 10.22 -18.52
C GLY A 294 31.43 11.47 -18.78
N GLU A 295 30.57 11.46 -19.80
CA GLU A 295 29.66 12.58 -20.05
C GLU A 295 28.58 12.62 -18.95
N VAL A 296 28.32 13.80 -18.37
CA VAL A 296 27.37 14.00 -17.27
C VAL A 296 26.16 14.76 -17.77
N TYR A 297 24.99 14.19 -17.55
CA TYR A 297 23.72 14.80 -17.90
C TYR A 297 22.83 14.91 -16.65
N TYR A 298 22.12 16.03 -16.54
CA TYR A 298 21.04 16.24 -15.58
C TYR A 298 19.72 16.34 -16.33
N MET A 299 18.69 15.70 -15.79
CA MET A 299 17.36 15.66 -16.39
C MET A 299 16.27 15.73 -15.32
N THR A 300 15.16 16.40 -15.67
CA THR A 300 13.89 16.34 -14.94
C THR A 300 12.75 16.72 -15.88
N ASP A 301 11.64 16.05 -15.75
CA ASP A 301 10.38 16.40 -16.45
C ASP A 301 9.44 17.20 -15.55
N ASN A 302 9.95 17.66 -14.39
CA ASN A 302 9.14 18.25 -13.33
C ASN A 302 7.93 17.38 -12.94
N ASN A 303 8.10 16.05 -13.04
CA ASN A 303 7.13 15.03 -12.71
C ASN A 303 7.57 14.31 -11.43
N PRO A 304 6.68 14.10 -10.44
CA PRO A 304 7.04 13.38 -9.22
C PRO A 304 7.17 11.85 -9.40
N ARG A 305 6.94 11.30 -10.60
CA ARG A 305 6.84 9.84 -10.81
C ARG A 305 7.74 9.29 -11.93
N GLY A 306 8.69 10.03 -12.40
CA GLY A 306 9.62 9.55 -13.42
C GLY A 306 10.28 10.66 -14.21
N VAL A 307 11.38 10.31 -14.87
CA VAL A 307 12.11 11.13 -15.82
C VAL A 307 12.20 10.37 -17.14
N ASP A 308 11.81 11.00 -18.25
CA ASP A 308 11.97 10.43 -19.58
C ASP A 308 13.44 10.46 -20.01
N CYS A 309 14.04 9.26 -20.11
CA CYS A 309 15.43 9.07 -20.48
C CYS A 309 15.65 8.96 -22.00
N SER A 310 14.61 9.06 -22.84
CA SER A 310 14.69 8.90 -24.29
C SER A 310 15.69 9.85 -24.96
N TYR A 311 15.93 11.02 -24.35
CA TYR A 311 16.98 11.96 -24.76
C TYR A 311 18.39 11.34 -24.78
N LEU A 312 18.65 10.33 -23.91
CA LEU A 312 19.92 9.64 -23.82
C LEU A 312 19.90 8.25 -24.48
N ASP A 313 18.99 8.01 -25.40
CA ASP A 313 18.89 6.74 -26.12
C ASP A 313 20.25 6.29 -26.67
N GLY A 314 20.63 5.04 -26.39
CA GLY A 314 21.92 4.46 -26.74
C GLY A 314 23.12 4.91 -25.85
N LYS A 315 22.95 5.86 -24.91
CA LYS A 315 23.99 6.32 -23.96
C LYS A 315 23.86 5.72 -22.57
N LEU A 316 22.73 5.07 -22.25
CA LEU A 316 22.47 4.48 -20.95
C LEU A 316 23.24 3.18 -20.71
N LYS A 317 23.66 2.50 -21.78
CA LYS A 317 24.45 1.28 -21.67
C LYS A 317 25.79 1.54 -20.96
N ASP A 318 26.08 0.72 -19.96
CA ASP A 318 27.28 0.79 -19.11
C ASP A 318 27.37 2.13 -18.34
N SER A 319 26.25 2.86 -18.16
CA SER A 319 26.20 4.13 -17.45
C SER A 319 26.10 3.94 -15.95
N TYR A 320 26.41 5.04 -15.24
CA TYR A 320 26.02 5.25 -13.84
C TYR A 320 24.85 6.23 -13.85
N ASN A 321 23.76 5.89 -13.18
CA ASN A 321 22.66 6.83 -13.01
C ASN A 321 22.28 6.97 -11.53
N ILE A 322 21.78 8.14 -11.16
CA ILE A 322 21.20 8.41 -9.86
C ILE A 322 19.96 9.27 -10.03
N HIS A 323 18.88 8.89 -9.37
CA HIS A 323 17.62 9.63 -9.41
C HIS A 323 17.05 9.87 -8.00
N THR A 324 16.06 10.74 -7.90
CA THR A 324 15.41 11.04 -6.63
C THR A 324 14.05 10.38 -6.53
N HIS A 325 13.68 9.93 -5.32
CA HIS A 325 12.32 9.55 -4.98
C HIS A 325 11.67 10.67 -4.17
N PRO A 326 10.73 11.44 -4.75
CA PRO A 326 10.02 12.49 -4.03
C PRO A 326 9.28 11.96 -2.79
N PRO A 327 9.17 12.74 -1.70
CA PRO A 327 8.59 12.27 -0.43
C PRO A 327 7.20 11.63 -0.53
N ASP A 328 6.37 12.14 -1.45
CA ASP A 328 5.01 11.63 -1.65
C ASP A 328 4.95 10.36 -2.51
N THR A 329 6.07 9.94 -3.09
CA THR A 329 6.16 8.78 -4.00
C THR A 329 7.21 7.76 -3.56
N THR A 330 7.98 8.07 -2.52
CA THR A 330 9.07 7.20 -2.05
C THR A 330 8.53 5.86 -1.57
N GLN A 331 9.27 4.81 -1.89
CA GLN A 331 9.01 3.45 -1.46
C GLN A 331 10.17 2.92 -0.61
N TYR A 332 11.10 3.81 -0.22
CA TYR A 332 12.32 3.53 0.56
C TYR A 332 13.20 2.44 -0.07
N SER A 333 13.10 2.26 -1.38
CA SER A 333 13.92 1.38 -2.23
C SER A 333 13.62 1.64 -3.71
N PHE A 334 14.19 0.83 -4.61
CA PHE A 334 13.84 0.86 -6.03
C PHE A 334 12.46 0.25 -6.30
N SER A 335 11.75 0.78 -7.30
CA SER A 335 10.54 0.15 -7.83
C SER A 335 10.89 -1.17 -8.51
N LEU A 336 10.15 -2.23 -8.15
CA LEU A 336 10.29 -3.55 -8.76
C LEU A 336 9.74 -3.60 -10.20
N ASP A 337 8.82 -2.67 -10.51
CA ASP A 337 8.08 -2.66 -11.77
C ASP A 337 8.54 -1.55 -12.74
N ALA A 338 9.43 -0.64 -12.29
CA ALA A 338 9.95 0.45 -13.10
C ALA A 338 11.49 0.52 -13.07
N ASP A 339 12.10 0.82 -11.92
CA ASP A 339 13.55 1.08 -11.84
C ASP A 339 14.38 -0.14 -12.20
N ILE A 340 14.08 -1.29 -11.57
CA ILE A 340 14.86 -2.52 -11.81
C ILE A 340 14.72 -3.02 -13.25
N PRO A 341 13.51 -3.15 -13.83
CA PRO A 341 13.35 -3.51 -15.24
C PRO A 341 14.07 -2.55 -16.20
N ALA A 342 13.97 -1.22 -15.97
CA ALA A 342 14.64 -0.22 -16.78
C ALA A 342 16.16 -0.37 -16.72
N ALA A 343 16.73 -0.58 -15.53
CA ALA A 343 18.17 -0.78 -15.38
C ALA A 343 18.71 -1.98 -16.20
N PHE A 344 17.97 -3.09 -16.24
CA PHE A 344 18.31 -4.24 -17.08
C PHE A 344 18.12 -3.94 -18.57
N ALA A 345 16.99 -3.31 -18.96
CA ALA A 345 16.67 -3.02 -20.35
C ALA A 345 17.66 -2.05 -20.98
N ASP A 346 18.04 -1.01 -20.24
CA ASP A 346 18.97 0.02 -20.67
C ASP A 346 20.44 -0.44 -20.63
N GLY A 347 20.70 -1.58 -19.98
CA GLY A 347 22.05 -2.06 -19.75
C GLY A 347 22.87 -1.14 -18.84
N THR A 348 22.19 -0.45 -17.90
CA THR A 348 22.82 0.39 -16.90
C THR A 348 23.79 -0.44 -16.05
N ARG A 349 24.97 0.08 -15.76
CA ARG A 349 25.94 -0.61 -14.91
C ARG A 349 25.63 -0.48 -13.44
N ILE A 350 25.36 0.76 -12.99
CA ILE A 350 25.03 1.08 -11.62
C ILE A 350 23.88 2.08 -11.61
N MET A 351 22.82 1.72 -10.91
CA MET A 351 21.70 2.60 -10.62
C MET A 351 21.72 2.96 -9.15
N GLU A 352 21.57 4.23 -8.83
CA GLU A 352 21.36 4.73 -7.49
C GLU A 352 20.05 5.50 -7.42
N ALA A 353 19.46 5.53 -6.23
CA ALA A 353 18.37 6.44 -5.93
C ALA A 353 18.57 7.06 -4.54
N VAL A 354 17.95 8.20 -4.31
CA VAL A 354 17.98 8.89 -3.02
C VAL A 354 16.63 9.46 -2.71
N ASP A 355 16.19 9.29 -1.48
CA ASP A 355 15.05 10.00 -0.89
C ASP A 355 15.50 10.81 0.34
N HIS A 356 14.55 11.34 1.09
CA HIS A 356 14.82 12.15 2.29
C HIS A 356 15.39 11.36 3.46
N LYS A 357 15.43 10.01 3.40
CA LYS A 357 15.87 9.12 4.48
C LYS A 357 17.00 8.20 4.07
N TYR A 358 16.95 7.64 2.86
CA TYR A 358 17.88 6.62 2.40
C TYR A 358 18.50 6.96 1.04
N ARG A 359 19.69 6.40 0.81
CA ARG A 359 20.31 6.25 -0.50
C ARG A 359 20.45 4.76 -0.82
N TYR A 360 20.22 4.40 -2.06
CA TYR A 360 20.20 3.01 -2.54
C TYR A 360 21.16 2.86 -3.69
N ARG A 361 21.74 1.68 -3.82
CA ARG A 361 22.58 1.32 -4.97
C ARG A 361 22.21 -0.06 -5.45
N PHE A 362 22.00 -0.20 -6.75
CA PHE A 362 21.84 -1.46 -7.43
C PHE A 362 22.88 -1.58 -8.55
N VAL A 363 23.77 -2.56 -8.43
CA VAL A 363 24.71 -2.92 -9.48
C VAL A 363 24.06 -3.98 -10.33
N VAL A 364 23.76 -3.69 -11.59
CA VAL A 364 23.12 -4.65 -12.49
C VAL A 364 24.06 -5.84 -12.71
N PRO A 365 23.66 -7.06 -12.34
CA PRO A 365 24.57 -8.23 -12.43
C PRO A 365 24.79 -8.63 -13.89
N GLU A 366 26.05 -8.78 -14.30
CA GLU A 366 26.43 -9.06 -15.69
C GLU A 366 26.02 -10.47 -16.17
N ASN A 367 25.92 -11.43 -15.25
CA ASN A 367 25.68 -12.85 -15.58
C ASN A 367 24.26 -13.33 -15.28
N ILE A 368 23.33 -12.43 -15.03
CA ILE A 368 21.93 -12.74 -14.71
C ILE A 368 21.04 -11.91 -15.64
N THR A 369 20.11 -12.58 -16.31
CA THR A 369 19.11 -11.87 -17.12
C THR A 369 17.98 -11.33 -16.24
N PHE A 370 17.23 -10.35 -16.76
CA PHE A 370 16.06 -9.83 -16.05
C PHE A 370 15.05 -10.96 -15.73
N GLU A 371 14.81 -11.88 -16.65
CA GLU A 371 13.87 -13.00 -16.44
C GLU A 371 14.34 -13.94 -15.31
N GLN A 372 15.66 -14.14 -15.17
CA GLN A 372 16.19 -14.94 -14.07
C GLN A 372 16.03 -14.21 -12.74
N TRP A 373 16.34 -12.90 -12.72
CA TRP A 373 16.18 -12.06 -11.55
C TRP A 373 14.70 -11.96 -11.13
N ASP A 374 13.80 -11.69 -12.08
CA ASP A 374 12.37 -11.52 -11.84
C ASP A 374 11.69 -12.79 -11.33
N ARG A 375 12.11 -13.97 -11.80
CA ARG A 375 11.62 -15.26 -11.31
C ARG A 375 11.93 -15.44 -9.81
N VAL A 376 13.17 -15.19 -9.41
CA VAL A 376 13.57 -15.29 -7.99
C VAL A 376 12.91 -14.18 -7.17
N ARG A 377 12.87 -12.97 -7.70
CA ARG A 377 12.18 -11.84 -7.07
C ARG A 377 10.70 -12.14 -6.78
N SER A 378 10.00 -12.78 -7.73
CA SER A 378 8.59 -13.15 -7.55
C SER A 378 8.42 -14.13 -6.39
N ASP A 379 9.26 -15.15 -6.31
CA ASP A 379 9.24 -16.13 -5.21
C ASP A 379 9.58 -15.46 -3.87
N VAL A 380 10.60 -14.60 -3.82
CA VAL A 380 10.95 -13.82 -2.63
C VAL A 380 9.82 -12.89 -2.20
N GLN A 381 9.17 -12.25 -3.16
CA GLN A 381 8.05 -11.34 -2.89
C GLN A 381 6.86 -12.06 -2.25
N ASP A 382 6.57 -13.29 -2.68
CA ASP A 382 5.51 -14.11 -2.08
C ASP A 382 5.80 -14.47 -0.61
N HIS A 383 7.08 -14.46 -0.22
CA HIS A 383 7.56 -14.79 1.13
C HIS A 383 8.13 -13.58 1.90
N ALA A 384 7.94 -12.36 1.41
CA ALA A 384 8.62 -11.18 1.97
C ALA A 384 8.33 -10.95 3.46
N LEU A 385 7.09 -11.16 3.91
CA LEU A 385 6.74 -11.04 5.33
C LEU A 385 7.47 -12.06 6.22
N LEU A 386 7.73 -13.27 5.70
CA LEU A 386 8.53 -14.26 6.41
C LEU A 386 9.97 -13.76 6.58
N TYR A 387 10.60 -13.29 5.50
CA TYR A 387 11.96 -12.74 5.56
C TYR A 387 12.07 -11.49 6.43
N MET A 388 11.04 -10.66 6.48
CA MET A 388 10.96 -9.52 7.41
C MET A 388 10.88 -10.00 8.86
N GLY A 389 10.03 -10.99 9.14
CA GLY A 389 9.89 -11.58 10.48
C GLY A 389 11.20 -12.22 10.98
N GLU A 390 11.94 -12.92 10.12
CA GLU A 390 13.27 -13.48 10.44
C GLU A 390 14.31 -12.40 10.81
N ARG A 391 14.11 -11.16 10.31
CA ARG A 391 14.92 -9.99 10.65
C ARG A 391 14.41 -9.24 11.88
N GLY A 392 13.37 -9.74 12.56
CA GLY A 392 12.74 -9.09 13.70
C GLY A 392 11.90 -7.86 13.34
N MET A 393 11.53 -7.70 12.07
CA MET A 393 10.67 -6.63 11.59
C MET A 393 9.21 -6.99 11.80
N GLY A 394 8.40 -6.02 12.21
CA GLY A 394 6.97 -6.17 12.40
C GLY A 394 6.16 -5.50 11.30
N VAL A 395 4.85 -5.48 11.49
CA VAL A 395 3.90 -4.89 10.52
C VAL A 395 4.15 -3.39 10.34
N ASP A 396 4.63 -2.69 11.36
CA ASP A 396 4.94 -1.26 11.28
C ASP A 396 6.15 -0.96 10.39
N ASP A 397 6.96 -1.97 10.08
CA ASP A 397 8.15 -1.86 9.25
C ASP A 397 7.88 -2.15 7.77
N ILE A 398 6.67 -2.63 7.40
CA ILE A 398 6.36 -3.07 6.03
C ILE A 398 6.54 -1.92 5.03
N GLU A 399 5.94 -0.76 5.30
CA GLU A 399 5.97 0.38 4.38
C GLU A 399 7.40 0.81 4.04
N GLU A 400 8.28 0.80 5.05
CA GLU A 400 9.65 1.29 4.90
C GLU A 400 10.61 0.22 4.39
N ASN A 401 10.36 -1.06 4.68
CA ASN A 401 11.38 -2.09 4.50
C ASN A 401 11.02 -3.20 3.52
N GLU A 402 9.76 -3.31 3.09
CA GLU A 402 9.32 -4.42 2.25
C GLU A 402 10.12 -4.54 0.95
N LEU A 403 10.19 -3.47 0.14
CA LEU A 403 10.92 -3.50 -1.12
C LEU A 403 12.41 -3.68 -0.91
N HIS A 404 12.96 -3.07 0.13
CA HIS A 404 14.35 -3.28 0.52
C HIS A 404 14.65 -4.75 0.78
N VAL A 405 13.82 -5.42 1.59
CA VAL A 405 13.98 -6.85 1.93
C VAL A 405 13.83 -7.73 0.69
N ILE A 406 12.85 -7.44 -0.18
CA ILE A 406 12.65 -8.20 -1.42
C ILE A 406 13.89 -8.13 -2.31
N ILE A 407 14.43 -6.93 -2.57
CA ILE A 407 15.58 -6.78 -3.45
C ILE A 407 16.83 -7.42 -2.84
N GLU A 408 17.07 -7.18 -1.55
CA GLU A 408 18.23 -7.75 -0.84
C GLU A 408 18.19 -9.29 -0.83
N GLU A 409 17.05 -9.87 -0.48
CA GLU A 409 16.91 -11.33 -0.42
C GLU A 409 16.96 -11.95 -1.83
N THR A 410 16.40 -11.29 -2.84
CA THR A 410 16.55 -11.72 -4.24
C THR A 410 18.02 -11.77 -4.66
N CYS A 411 18.79 -10.72 -4.37
CA CYS A 411 20.22 -10.69 -4.65
C CYS A 411 20.97 -11.81 -3.91
N LYS A 412 20.64 -12.04 -2.65
CA LYS A 412 21.23 -13.09 -1.82
C LYS A 412 20.96 -14.49 -2.39
N GLN A 413 19.71 -14.78 -2.78
CA GLN A 413 19.35 -16.08 -3.38
C GLN A 413 20.00 -16.31 -4.74
N LEU A 414 20.23 -15.25 -5.49
CA LEU A 414 21.00 -15.29 -6.75
C LEU A 414 22.52 -15.36 -6.54
N GLY A 415 23.00 -15.25 -5.30
CA GLY A 415 24.41 -15.26 -4.98
C GLY A 415 25.16 -14.00 -5.45
N VAL A 416 24.48 -12.86 -5.58
CA VAL A 416 25.06 -11.59 -6.02
C VAL A 416 25.00 -10.53 -4.92
N THR A 417 26.04 -9.70 -4.83
CA THR A 417 26.13 -8.52 -3.93
C THR A 417 25.80 -7.26 -4.72
N SER A 418 24.61 -7.22 -5.28
CA SER A 418 24.23 -6.18 -6.23
C SER A 418 23.45 -5.03 -5.61
N TYR A 419 22.99 -5.17 -4.36
CA TYR A 419 22.13 -4.17 -3.73
C TYR A 419 22.68 -3.73 -2.36
N SER A 420 22.51 -2.45 -2.06
CA SER A 420 22.80 -1.87 -0.74
C SER A 420 21.89 -0.66 -0.48
N ARG A 421 21.54 -0.43 0.80
CA ARG A 421 20.79 0.73 1.31
C ARG A 421 21.49 1.29 2.55
N TRP A 422 21.60 2.61 2.67
CA TRP A 422 22.12 3.28 3.86
C TRP A 422 21.39 4.59 4.11
N GLU A 423 21.39 5.05 5.36
CA GLU A 423 20.78 6.32 5.75
C GLU A 423 21.55 7.52 5.18
N VAL A 424 20.80 8.52 4.73
CA VAL A 424 21.38 9.81 4.35
C VAL A 424 21.67 10.57 5.64
N HIS A 425 22.95 10.77 5.97
CA HIS A 425 23.36 11.60 7.09
C HIS A 425 22.95 13.06 6.83
N LYS A 426 22.19 13.62 7.78
CA LYS A 426 21.80 15.04 7.78
C LYS A 426 22.97 15.93 8.16
#